data_f64a85dbc9b4b2035190e1d246c4b772
#
_entry.id   f64a85dbc9b4b2035190e1d246c4b772
#
_cell.length_a   1.000
_cell.length_b   1.000
_cell.length_c   1.000
_cell.angle_alpha   90.00
_cell.angle_beta   90.00
_cell.angle_gamma   90.00
#
_symmetry.space_group_name_H-M   'P 1'
#
loop_
_entity.id
_entity.type
_entity.pdbx_description
1 polymer ?
#
loop_
_entity_poly.entity_id
_entity_poly.type
_entity_poly.pdbx_seq_one_letter_code
_entity_poly.pdbx_strand_id
1 'polypeptide(L)'
;MTLLIFDCDGVLVDSEPIANDILSETLTALGRPMTAEECMRTQVGRSLADILRETSALVGRALPDGIGAAMNERLFARFRQELRAIDGVAATLEALPQPRCLASSSRPERIDLALSVTGLASYFERRFSATQVARGKPAPDLFLLAAREMG
;
A
#
# COMPACT_ATOMS: atom_id res chain seq x y z
N MET A 1 19.05 -11.17 -19.45
CA MET A 1 17.57 -11.11 -19.60
C MET A 1 17.06 -9.96 -18.74
N THR A 2 16.09 -9.15 -19.19
CA THR A 2 15.57 -8.02 -18.41
C THR A 2 14.38 -8.49 -17.59
N LEU A 3 14.43 -8.33 -16.26
CA LEU A 3 13.31 -8.57 -15.34
C LEU A 3 12.64 -7.23 -15.01
N LEU A 4 11.30 -7.19 -15.04
CA LEU A 4 10.51 -6.06 -14.59
C LEU A 4 9.98 -6.31 -13.19
N ILE A 5 10.31 -5.42 -12.24
CA ILE A 5 9.82 -5.48 -10.86
C ILE A 5 8.90 -4.28 -10.64
N PHE A 6 7.62 -4.55 -10.42
CA PHE A 6 6.60 -3.53 -10.24
C PHE A 6 6.31 -3.29 -8.75
N ASP A 7 6.07 -2.03 -8.39
CA ASP A 7 5.38 -1.71 -7.15
C ASP A 7 3.86 -1.88 -7.32
N CYS A 8 3.10 -1.91 -6.24
CA CYS A 8 1.65 -2.09 -6.24
C CYS A 8 0.91 -0.77 -6.04
N ASP A 9 1.00 -0.22 -4.84
CA ASP A 9 0.25 0.95 -4.40
C ASP A 9 0.72 2.21 -5.13
N GLY A 10 -0.20 2.96 -5.74
CA GLY A 10 0.12 4.16 -6.51
C GLY A 10 0.83 3.93 -7.85
N VAL A 11 1.07 2.67 -8.24
CA VAL A 11 1.71 2.29 -9.51
C VAL A 11 0.80 1.41 -10.36
N LEU A 12 0.30 0.32 -9.80
CA LEU A 12 -0.64 -0.60 -10.46
C LEU A 12 -2.09 -0.29 -10.10
N VAL A 13 -2.31 0.10 -8.86
CA VAL A 13 -3.64 0.37 -8.30
C VAL A 13 -3.70 1.76 -7.67
N ASP A 14 -4.82 2.46 -7.83
CA ASP A 14 -5.06 3.80 -7.32
C ASP A 14 -5.55 3.74 -5.86
N SER A 15 -4.68 3.25 -4.98
CA SER A 15 -4.99 3.02 -3.57
C SER A 15 -4.78 4.23 -2.67
N GLU A 16 -3.98 5.21 -3.09
CA GLU A 16 -3.59 6.36 -2.29
C GLU A 16 -4.76 7.26 -1.85
N PRO A 17 -5.73 7.61 -2.73
CA PRO A 17 -6.88 8.40 -2.32
C PRO A 17 -7.68 7.70 -1.20
N ILE A 18 -7.95 6.41 -1.36
CA ILE A 18 -8.71 5.61 -0.38
C ILE A 18 -7.99 5.57 0.97
N ALA A 19 -6.67 5.33 0.95
CA ALA A 19 -5.87 5.25 2.15
C ALA A 19 -5.82 6.61 2.89
N ASN A 20 -5.67 7.71 2.15
CA ASN A 20 -5.63 9.05 2.75
C ASN A 20 -6.99 9.51 3.27
N ASP A 21 -8.10 9.14 2.63
CA ASP A 21 -9.45 9.37 3.16
C ASP A 21 -9.62 8.68 4.53
N ILE A 22 -9.29 7.39 4.62
CA ILE A 22 -9.40 6.63 5.87
C ILE A 22 -8.51 7.22 6.96
N LEU A 23 -7.29 7.63 6.61
CA LEU A 23 -6.38 8.27 7.55
C LEU A 23 -6.96 9.59 8.05
N SER A 24 -7.45 10.44 7.15
CA SER A 24 -8.11 11.71 7.46
C SER A 24 -9.28 11.55 8.43
N GLU A 25 -10.20 10.65 8.11
CA GLU A 25 -11.36 10.35 8.96
C GLU A 25 -10.93 9.82 10.33
N THR A 26 -9.92 8.95 10.36
CA THR A 26 -9.40 8.39 11.62
C THR A 26 -8.74 9.46 12.49
N LEU A 27 -7.87 10.29 11.92
CA LEU A 27 -7.21 11.37 12.66
C LEU A 27 -8.20 12.39 13.17
N THR A 28 -9.21 12.74 12.37
CA THR A 28 -10.29 13.65 12.77
C THR A 28 -11.09 13.08 13.95
N ALA A 29 -11.46 11.80 13.90
CA ALA A 29 -12.16 11.13 15.01
C ALA A 29 -11.31 11.05 16.29
N LEU A 30 -9.99 11.00 16.16
CA LEU A 30 -9.06 11.02 17.29
C LEU A 30 -8.84 12.43 17.90
N GLY A 31 -9.37 13.48 17.27
CA GLY A 31 -9.22 14.86 17.72
C GLY A 31 -8.09 15.65 17.04
N ARG A 32 -7.54 15.10 15.97
CA ARG A 32 -6.58 15.77 15.05
C ARG A 32 -7.23 15.96 13.69
N PRO A 33 -8.07 16.99 13.48
CA PRO A 33 -8.73 17.18 12.21
C PRO A 33 -7.70 17.45 11.08
N MET A 34 -7.79 16.64 10.04
CA MET A 34 -6.98 16.76 8.83
C MET A 34 -7.83 16.38 7.62
N THR A 35 -7.64 17.06 6.49
CA THR A 35 -8.23 16.65 5.22
C THR A 35 -7.40 15.52 4.57
N ALA A 36 -8.01 14.79 3.64
CA ALA A 36 -7.28 13.77 2.86
C ALA A 36 -6.11 14.38 2.07
N GLU A 37 -6.28 15.59 1.54
CA GLU A 37 -5.22 16.32 0.84
C GLU A 37 -4.05 16.68 1.77
N GLU A 38 -4.35 17.13 3.00
CA GLU A 38 -3.32 17.38 4.02
C GLU A 38 -2.61 16.08 4.41
N CYS A 39 -3.34 14.97 4.56
CA CYS A 39 -2.75 13.65 4.82
C CYS A 39 -1.81 13.26 3.68
N MET A 40 -2.25 13.36 2.43
CA MET A 40 -1.43 13.06 1.26
C MET A 40 -0.16 13.90 1.21
N ARG A 41 -0.25 15.19 1.53
CA ARG A 41 0.90 16.11 1.48
C ARG A 41 1.89 15.90 2.61
N THR A 42 1.43 15.52 3.82
CA THR A 42 2.26 15.58 5.04
C THR A 42 2.53 14.22 5.67
N GLN A 43 1.76 13.19 5.37
CA GLN A 43 1.88 11.88 6.01
C GLN A 43 2.45 10.79 5.08
N VAL A 44 2.58 11.04 3.78
CA VAL A 44 3.16 10.08 2.82
C VAL A 44 4.58 9.68 3.25
N GLY A 45 4.85 8.37 3.20
CA GLY A 45 6.15 7.80 3.57
C GLY A 45 6.37 7.63 5.09
N ARG A 46 5.43 8.09 5.93
CA ARG A 46 5.51 7.92 7.39
C ARG A 46 4.85 6.60 7.82
N SER A 47 5.39 5.98 8.87
CA SER A 47 4.72 4.81 9.46
C SER A 47 3.44 5.22 10.21
N LEU A 48 2.41 4.36 10.17
CA LEU A 48 1.19 4.59 10.95
C LEU A 48 1.50 4.75 12.45
N ALA A 49 2.47 3.99 12.97
CA ALA A 49 2.89 4.07 14.37
C ALA A 49 3.43 5.48 14.73
N ASP A 50 4.21 6.09 13.84
CA ASP A 50 4.73 7.45 14.05
C ASP A 50 3.63 8.49 14.00
N ILE A 51 2.69 8.36 13.06
CA ILE A 51 1.53 9.25 12.92
C ILE A 51 0.65 9.18 14.19
N LEU A 52 0.37 7.98 14.68
CA LEU A 52 -0.46 7.81 15.89
C LEU A 52 0.26 8.29 17.14
N ARG A 53 1.58 8.08 17.27
CA ARG A 53 2.38 8.60 18.39
C ARG A 53 2.35 10.14 18.43
N GLU A 54 2.56 10.79 17.29
CA GLU A 54 2.45 12.24 17.17
C GLU A 54 1.04 12.73 17.48
N THR A 55 0.03 12.03 16.97
CA THR A 55 -1.38 12.37 17.25
C THR A 55 -1.68 12.28 18.75
N SER A 56 -1.23 11.22 19.43
CA SER A 56 -1.37 11.07 20.89
C SER A 56 -0.75 12.26 21.66
N ALA A 57 0.45 12.68 21.24
CA ALA A 57 1.12 13.83 21.84
C ALA A 57 0.36 15.14 21.62
N LEU A 58 -0.15 15.37 20.40
CA LEU A 58 -0.91 16.58 20.04
C LEU A 58 -2.26 16.67 20.78
N VAL A 59 -2.98 15.55 20.90
CA VAL A 59 -4.29 15.55 21.58
C VAL A 59 -4.16 15.40 23.11
N GLY A 60 -2.96 15.20 23.63
CA GLY A 60 -2.65 15.14 25.06
C GLY A 60 -3.24 13.94 25.79
N ARG A 61 -3.55 12.84 25.11
CA ARG A 61 -4.10 11.61 25.70
C ARG A 61 -3.63 10.37 24.96
N ALA A 62 -3.65 9.24 25.66
CA ALA A 62 -3.47 7.94 25.04
C ALA A 62 -4.56 7.66 24.00
N LEU A 63 -4.19 7.10 22.88
CA LEU A 63 -5.14 6.67 21.85
C LEU A 63 -5.64 5.26 22.15
N PRO A 64 -6.87 4.91 21.71
CA PRO A 64 -7.40 3.55 21.85
C PRO A 64 -6.48 2.51 21.16
N ASP A 65 -6.49 1.30 21.70
CA ASP A 65 -5.86 0.16 21.02
C ASP A 65 -6.64 -0.25 19.78
N GLY A 66 -5.96 -0.93 18.86
CA GLY A 66 -6.60 -1.53 17.67
C GLY A 66 -6.90 -0.57 16.51
N ILE A 67 -6.51 0.71 16.59
CA ILE A 67 -6.74 1.69 15.51
C ILE A 67 -6.23 1.17 14.16
N GLY A 68 -5.01 0.62 14.12
CA GLY A 68 -4.44 0.09 12.87
C GLY A 68 -5.24 -1.07 12.29
N ALA A 69 -5.77 -1.96 13.15
CA ALA A 69 -6.62 -3.06 12.71
C ALA A 69 -7.96 -2.54 12.15
N ALA A 70 -8.61 -1.62 12.84
CA ALA A 70 -9.86 -1.01 12.39
C ALA A 70 -9.69 -0.24 11.06
N MET A 71 -8.58 0.50 10.92
CA MET A 71 -8.24 1.17 9.65
C MET A 71 -8.06 0.16 8.52
N ASN A 72 -7.39 -0.95 8.78
CA ASN A 72 -7.13 -1.98 7.76
C ASN A 72 -8.43 -2.68 7.33
N GLU A 73 -9.33 -2.97 8.25
CA GLU A 73 -10.67 -3.52 7.93
C GLU A 73 -11.46 -2.58 7.03
N ARG A 74 -11.48 -1.29 7.35
CA ARG A 74 -12.14 -0.25 6.53
C ARG A 74 -11.48 -0.14 5.15
N LEU A 75 -10.15 -0.18 5.09
CA LEU A 75 -9.40 -0.15 3.83
C LEU A 75 -9.78 -1.33 2.94
N PHE A 76 -9.84 -2.53 3.48
CA PHE A 76 -10.22 -3.73 2.73
C PHE A 76 -11.68 -3.67 2.26
N ALA A 77 -12.59 -3.14 3.08
CA ALA A 77 -13.98 -2.94 2.67
C ALA A 77 -14.08 -1.96 1.50
N ARG A 78 -13.40 -0.82 1.56
CA ARG A 78 -13.37 0.17 0.48
C ARG A 78 -12.66 -0.35 -0.77
N PHE A 79 -11.58 -1.11 -0.63
CA PHE A 79 -10.92 -1.74 -1.80
C PHE A 79 -11.87 -2.63 -2.59
N ARG A 80 -12.71 -3.43 -1.92
CA ARG A 80 -13.69 -4.28 -2.60
C ARG A 80 -14.74 -3.49 -3.39
N GLN A 81 -15.04 -2.28 -2.99
CA GLN A 81 -16.09 -1.46 -3.56
C GLN A 81 -15.58 -0.49 -4.64
N GLU A 82 -14.43 0.10 -4.45
CA GLU A 82 -14.03 1.28 -5.23
C GLU A 82 -12.60 1.26 -5.78
N LEU A 83 -11.71 0.33 -5.33
CA LEU A 83 -10.35 0.29 -5.85
C LEU A 83 -10.35 0.01 -7.35
N ARG A 84 -9.55 0.77 -8.09
CA ARG A 84 -9.36 0.62 -9.53
C ARG A 84 -7.88 0.45 -9.86
N ALA A 85 -7.62 -0.24 -10.97
CA ALA A 85 -6.30 -0.19 -11.59
C ALA A 85 -6.04 1.23 -12.11
N ILE A 86 -4.78 1.65 -12.09
CA ILE A 86 -4.37 2.90 -12.73
C ILE A 86 -4.59 2.76 -14.24
N ASP A 87 -5.11 3.82 -14.86
CA ASP A 87 -5.43 3.82 -16.28
C ASP A 87 -4.23 3.43 -17.16
N GLY A 88 -4.47 2.54 -18.10
CA GLY A 88 -3.46 2.05 -19.03
C GLY A 88 -2.55 0.92 -18.49
N VAL A 89 -2.63 0.58 -17.19
CA VAL A 89 -1.77 -0.47 -16.59
C VAL A 89 -1.98 -1.82 -17.27
N ALA A 90 -3.21 -2.28 -17.47
CA ALA A 90 -3.48 -3.57 -18.09
C ALA A 90 -2.91 -3.64 -19.51
N ALA A 91 -3.17 -2.62 -20.33
CA ALA A 91 -2.65 -2.55 -21.71
C ALA A 91 -1.11 -2.51 -21.73
N THR A 92 -0.49 -1.80 -20.77
CA THR A 92 0.98 -1.78 -20.63
C THR A 92 1.52 -3.16 -20.28
N LEU A 93 0.89 -3.87 -19.33
CA LEU A 93 1.31 -5.21 -18.93
C LEU A 93 1.15 -6.23 -20.07
N GLU A 94 0.12 -6.10 -20.91
CA GLU A 94 -0.07 -6.93 -22.09
C GLU A 94 1.00 -6.68 -23.18
N ALA A 95 1.42 -5.43 -23.34
CA ALA A 95 2.41 -5.05 -24.34
C ALA A 95 3.86 -5.41 -23.94
N LEU A 96 4.13 -5.73 -22.67
CA LEU A 96 5.47 -6.04 -22.17
C LEU A 96 5.70 -7.54 -22.13
N PRO A 97 6.59 -8.12 -23.00
CA PRO A 97 6.85 -9.56 -23.04
C PRO A 97 7.83 -10.04 -21.96
N GLN A 98 8.49 -9.12 -21.24
CA GLN A 98 9.52 -9.48 -20.27
C GLN A 98 8.95 -10.21 -19.07
N PRO A 99 9.73 -11.13 -18.45
CA PRO A 99 9.41 -11.68 -17.15
C PRO A 99 9.19 -10.58 -16.13
N ARG A 100 8.18 -10.78 -15.28
CA ARG A 100 7.80 -9.75 -14.31
C ARG A 100 7.43 -10.35 -12.95
N CYS A 101 7.60 -9.54 -11.93
CA CYS A 101 7.09 -9.82 -10.59
C CYS A 101 6.65 -8.53 -9.91
N LEU A 102 5.97 -8.68 -8.78
CA LEU A 102 5.55 -7.58 -7.93
C LEU A 102 6.41 -7.55 -6.67
N ALA A 103 6.83 -6.36 -6.23
CA ALA A 103 7.52 -6.13 -4.97
C ALA A 103 6.90 -4.92 -4.24
N SER A 104 6.15 -5.16 -3.18
CA SER A 104 5.38 -4.13 -2.46
C SER A 104 5.76 -4.02 -0.99
N SER A 105 5.63 -2.82 -0.43
CA SER A 105 5.74 -2.57 1.01
C SER A 105 4.53 -3.10 1.79
N SER A 106 3.45 -3.45 1.12
CA SER A 106 2.22 -3.94 1.71
C SER A 106 2.32 -5.40 2.14
N ARG A 107 1.46 -5.81 3.09
CA ARG A 107 1.31 -7.21 3.49
C ARG A 107 0.69 -8.05 2.37
N PRO A 108 0.94 -9.37 2.31
CA PRO A 108 0.44 -10.25 1.26
C PRO A 108 -1.08 -10.16 1.06
N GLU A 109 -1.85 -10.10 2.14
CA GLU A 109 -3.32 -10.06 2.08
C GLU A 109 -3.84 -8.79 1.37
N ARG A 110 -3.15 -7.65 1.57
CA ARG A 110 -3.48 -6.39 0.89
C ARG A 110 -3.11 -6.46 -0.60
N ILE A 111 -1.95 -7.01 -0.92
CA ILE A 111 -1.50 -7.21 -2.31
C ILE A 111 -2.50 -8.09 -3.06
N ASP A 112 -2.86 -9.23 -2.48
CA ASP A 112 -3.76 -10.20 -3.11
C ASP A 112 -5.15 -9.62 -3.31
N LEU A 113 -5.69 -8.91 -2.32
CA LEU A 113 -6.97 -8.22 -2.46
C LEU A 113 -6.91 -7.16 -3.57
N ALA A 114 -5.91 -6.29 -3.55
CA ALA A 114 -5.77 -5.21 -4.53
C ALA A 114 -5.69 -5.76 -5.97
N LEU A 115 -4.85 -6.77 -6.21
CA LEU A 115 -4.73 -7.38 -7.53
C LEU A 115 -6.01 -8.13 -7.95
N SER A 116 -6.69 -8.78 -7.00
CA SER A 116 -7.92 -9.52 -7.28
C SER A 116 -9.05 -8.59 -7.71
N VAL A 117 -9.32 -7.53 -6.93
CA VAL A 117 -10.46 -6.61 -7.21
C VAL A 117 -10.23 -5.75 -8.44
N THR A 118 -8.98 -5.55 -8.85
CA THR A 118 -8.63 -4.76 -10.04
C THR A 118 -8.40 -5.62 -11.30
N GLY A 119 -8.51 -6.95 -11.19
CA GLY A 119 -8.31 -7.88 -12.32
C GLY A 119 -6.85 -8.06 -12.73
N LEU A 120 -5.88 -7.60 -11.92
CA LEU A 120 -4.47 -7.67 -12.24
C LEU A 120 -3.76 -8.95 -11.74
N ALA A 121 -4.47 -9.82 -11.03
CA ALA A 121 -3.88 -10.99 -10.37
C ALA A 121 -3.15 -11.95 -11.33
N SER A 122 -3.67 -12.13 -12.55
CA SER A 122 -3.09 -13.03 -13.57
C SER A 122 -1.78 -12.53 -14.17
N TYR A 123 -1.48 -11.24 -14.04
CA TYR A 123 -0.23 -10.66 -14.56
C TYR A 123 0.97 -10.89 -13.63
N PHE A 124 0.73 -11.26 -12.36
CA PHE A 124 1.76 -11.39 -11.33
C PHE A 124 1.65 -12.72 -10.58
N GLU A 125 2.26 -13.77 -11.11
CA GLU A 125 2.37 -15.07 -10.43
C GLU A 125 3.31 -14.99 -9.23
N ARG A 126 4.38 -14.20 -9.33
CA ARG A 126 5.37 -14.00 -8.28
C ARG A 126 5.17 -12.62 -7.64
N ARG A 127 4.90 -12.64 -6.33
CA ARG A 127 4.62 -11.45 -5.50
C ARG A 127 5.50 -11.47 -4.28
N PHE A 128 6.18 -10.37 -4.02
CA PHE A 128 7.07 -10.19 -2.89
C PHE A 128 6.57 -9.07 -2.00
N SER A 129 6.50 -9.35 -0.70
CA SER A 129 6.05 -8.41 0.34
C SER A 129 7.23 -8.00 1.22
N ALA A 130 7.19 -6.77 1.73
CA ALA A 130 8.18 -6.32 2.71
C ALA A 130 8.23 -7.17 3.98
N THR A 131 7.19 -7.97 4.26
CA THR A 131 7.19 -8.91 5.39
C THR A 131 8.18 -10.07 5.24
N GLN A 132 8.74 -10.28 4.04
CA GLN A 132 9.69 -11.33 3.72
C GLN A 132 11.15 -10.91 3.91
N VAL A 133 11.41 -9.66 4.26
CA VAL A 133 12.77 -9.10 4.40
C VAL A 133 12.93 -8.38 5.73
N ALA A 134 14.17 -8.27 6.19
CA ALA A 134 14.46 -7.58 7.45
C ALA A 134 14.28 -6.06 7.32
N ARG A 135 14.57 -5.50 6.14
CA ARG A 135 14.47 -4.07 5.86
C ARG A 135 13.63 -3.85 4.60
N GLY A 136 12.46 -3.23 4.78
CA GLY A 136 11.61 -2.82 3.66
C GLY A 136 12.18 -1.61 2.88
N LYS A 137 11.48 -1.22 1.81
CA LYS A 137 11.79 0.00 1.03
C LYS A 137 11.96 1.21 1.96
N PRO A 138 12.95 2.07 1.77
CA PRO A 138 13.81 2.23 0.61
C PRO A 138 15.05 1.30 0.60
N ALA A 139 15.23 0.38 1.56
CA ALA A 139 16.31 -0.58 1.49
C ALA A 139 16.15 -1.50 0.25
N PRO A 140 17.26 -1.95 -0.35
CA PRO A 140 17.21 -2.75 -1.58
C PRO A 140 16.80 -4.21 -1.34
N ASP A 141 16.67 -4.64 -0.09
CA ASP A 141 16.51 -6.04 0.32
C ASP A 141 15.36 -6.73 -0.42
N LEU A 142 14.21 -6.06 -0.55
CA LEU A 142 13.04 -6.61 -1.23
C LEU A 142 13.26 -6.81 -2.74
N PHE A 143 13.94 -5.85 -3.38
CA PHE A 143 14.27 -5.96 -4.80
C PHE A 143 15.32 -7.03 -5.06
N LEU A 144 16.31 -7.17 -4.17
CA LEU A 144 17.32 -8.22 -4.25
C LEU A 144 16.71 -9.61 -4.04
N LEU A 145 15.75 -9.73 -3.10
CA LEU A 145 14.98 -10.96 -2.93
C LEU A 145 14.23 -11.30 -4.22
N ALA A 146 13.47 -10.35 -4.75
CA ALA A 146 12.70 -10.56 -5.99
C ALA A 146 13.60 -10.97 -7.16
N ALA A 147 14.71 -10.27 -7.38
CA ALA A 147 15.66 -10.59 -8.44
C ALA A 147 16.25 -11.99 -8.29
N ARG A 148 16.64 -12.40 -7.08
CA ARG A 148 17.18 -13.73 -6.80
C ARG A 148 16.17 -14.84 -7.06
N GLU A 149 14.93 -14.65 -6.63
CA GLU A 149 13.86 -15.66 -6.76
C GLU A 149 13.32 -15.78 -8.21
N MET A 150 13.56 -14.78 -9.02
CA MET A 150 13.18 -14.77 -10.44
C MET A 150 14.27 -15.28 -11.37
N GLY A 151 15.52 -15.44 -10.91
CA GLY A 151 16.67 -15.95 -11.69
C GLY A 151 17.41 -14.82 -12.37
#